data_1c039a820933ce6abaebcd7795f8a284
#
_entry.id   1c039a820933ce6abaebcd7795f8a284
#
_cell.length_a   1.000
_cell.length_b   1.000
_cell.length_c   1.000
_cell.angle_alpha   90.00
_cell.angle_beta   90.00
_cell.angle_gamma   90.00
#
_symmetry.space_group_name_H-M   'P 1'
#
loop_
_entity.id
_entity.type
_entity.pdbx_description
1 polymer ?
#
loop_
_entity_poly.entity_id
_entity_poly.type
_entity_poly.pdbx_seq_one_letter_code
_entity_poly.pdbx_strand_id
1 'polypeptide(L)'
;MGALFLVVSTPRPERPSEQAARRQGFWPWIGKYQASGICKHIYPRVGRGAVAVFEVESNEVLHRILNEWADIIPAEFDVYPLVDLEATHKMLAAQVAARS
;
A
#
# COMPACT_ATOMS: atom_id res chain seq x y z
N MET A 1 -0.13 11.41 13.04
CA MET A 1 0.80 10.40 12.56
C MET A 1 0.04 9.15 12.17
N GLY A 2 0.40 8.57 11.08
CA GLY A 2 -0.26 7.39 10.58
C GLY A 2 0.56 6.12 10.78
N ALA A 3 -0.08 5.00 10.54
CA ALA A 3 0.58 3.71 10.47
C ALA A 3 0.94 3.41 9.02
N LEU A 4 2.09 2.76 8.82
CA LEU A 4 2.59 2.40 7.51
C LEU A 4 2.24 0.95 7.19
N PHE A 5 1.83 0.72 5.95
CA PHE A 5 1.51 -0.62 5.47
C PHE A 5 2.06 -0.82 4.06
N LEU A 6 2.70 -1.97 3.86
CA LEU A 6 3.01 -2.44 2.51
C LEU A 6 1.84 -3.30 2.04
N VAL A 7 1.33 -2.99 0.87
CA VAL A 7 0.23 -3.73 0.27
C VAL A 7 0.69 -4.31 -1.06
N VAL A 8 0.49 -5.61 -1.21
CA VAL A 8 0.79 -6.31 -2.47
C VAL A 8 -0.53 -6.78 -3.05
N SER A 9 -0.85 -6.31 -4.25
CA SER A 9 -2.08 -6.72 -4.92
C SER A 9 -1.81 -7.83 -5.91
N THR A 10 -2.69 -8.83 -5.92
CA THR A 10 -2.71 -9.91 -6.91
C THR A 10 -4.08 -9.90 -7.56
N PRO A 11 -4.20 -9.37 -8.80
CA PRO A 11 -5.49 -9.35 -9.47
C PRO A 11 -5.96 -10.76 -9.82
N ARG A 12 -7.27 -10.92 -9.92
CA ARG A 12 -7.80 -12.23 -10.30
C ARG A 12 -7.32 -12.61 -11.71
N PRO A 13 -7.24 -13.91 -12.04
CA PRO A 13 -6.78 -14.35 -13.36
C PRO A 13 -7.69 -13.83 -14.47
N GLU A 14 -7.15 -12.98 -15.32
CA GLU A 14 -7.78 -12.44 -16.52
C GLU A 14 -6.70 -12.12 -17.53
N ARG A 15 -7.09 -12.03 -18.80
CA ARG A 15 -6.15 -11.56 -19.82
C ARG A 15 -5.85 -10.08 -19.58
N PRO A 16 -4.58 -9.64 -19.68
CA PRO A 16 -4.25 -8.23 -19.50
C PRO A 16 -5.08 -7.29 -20.41
N SER A 17 -5.36 -7.71 -21.63
CA SER A 17 -6.16 -6.92 -22.57
C SER A 17 -7.60 -6.71 -22.09
N GLU A 18 -8.16 -7.65 -21.35
CA GLU A 18 -9.51 -7.53 -20.79
C GLU A 18 -9.58 -6.56 -19.62
N GLN A 19 -8.45 -6.34 -18.94
CA GLN A 19 -8.36 -5.42 -17.80
C GLN A 19 -7.95 -4.01 -18.20
N ALA A 20 -7.59 -3.77 -19.45
CA ALA A 20 -7.04 -2.48 -19.87
C ALA A 20 -7.94 -1.29 -19.50
N ALA A 21 -9.25 -1.43 -19.71
CA ALA A 21 -10.20 -0.37 -19.38
C ALA A 21 -10.27 -0.10 -17.87
N ARG A 22 -10.20 -1.14 -17.06
CA ARG A 22 -10.21 -1.01 -15.60
C ARG A 22 -8.95 -0.33 -15.10
N ARG A 23 -7.80 -0.63 -15.71
CA ARG A 23 -6.52 0.01 -15.37
C ARG A 23 -6.56 1.51 -15.60
N GLN A 24 -7.27 1.97 -16.62
CA GLN A 24 -7.39 3.38 -16.88
C GLN A 24 -8.09 4.12 -15.73
N GLY A 25 -9.04 3.47 -15.06
CA GLY A 25 -9.71 4.04 -13.90
C GLY A 25 -8.86 4.02 -12.63
N PHE A 26 -7.92 3.09 -12.54
CA PHE A 26 -7.06 2.93 -11.37
C PHE A 26 -6.11 4.12 -11.17
N TRP A 27 -5.45 4.58 -12.21
CA TRP A 27 -4.42 5.60 -12.08
C TRP A 27 -4.96 6.95 -11.59
N PRO A 28 -6.09 7.48 -12.10
CA PRO A 28 -6.67 8.69 -11.51
C PRO A 28 -7.08 8.52 -10.05
N TRP A 29 -7.56 7.34 -9.70
CA TRP A 29 -7.98 7.03 -8.33
C TRP A 29 -6.80 7.03 -7.37
N ILE A 30 -5.74 6.28 -7.67
CA ILE A 30 -4.57 6.22 -6.79
C ILE A 30 -3.83 7.57 -6.75
N GLY A 31 -3.91 8.34 -7.83
CA GLY A 31 -3.32 9.67 -7.90
C GLY A 31 -3.84 10.61 -6.83
N LYS A 32 -5.11 10.50 -6.45
CA LYS A 32 -5.68 11.28 -5.36
C LYS A 32 -5.01 10.96 -4.03
N TYR A 33 -4.76 9.69 -3.77
CA TYR A 33 -4.08 9.26 -2.54
C TYR A 33 -2.60 9.62 -2.55
N GLN A 34 -1.96 9.62 -3.71
CA GLN A 34 -0.59 10.13 -3.84
C GLN A 34 -0.54 11.62 -3.52
N ALA A 35 -1.46 12.39 -4.07
CA ALA A 35 -1.50 13.84 -3.85
C ALA A 35 -1.76 14.20 -2.39
N SER A 36 -2.57 13.41 -1.68
CA SER A 36 -2.86 13.64 -0.26
C SER A 36 -1.75 13.15 0.68
N GLY A 37 -0.77 12.41 0.17
CA GLY A 37 0.30 11.82 0.97
C GLY A 37 -0.06 10.50 1.64
N ILE A 38 -1.25 9.98 1.40
CA ILE A 38 -1.66 8.69 1.96
C ILE A 38 -0.96 7.54 1.22
N CYS A 39 -0.90 7.61 -0.11
CA CYS A 39 -0.10 6.65 -0.88
C CYS A 39 1.31 7.22 -1.04
N LYS A 40 2.26 6.65 -0.33
CA LYS A 40 3.65 7.11 -0.34
C LYS A 40 4.39 6.61 -1.57
N HIS A 41 4.15 5.37 -1.94
CA HIS A 41 4.82 4.73 -3.07
C HIS A 41 3.86 3.76 -3.73
N ILE A 42 3.94 3.65 -5.04
CA ILE A 42 3.24 2.62 -5.79
C ILE A 42 4.05 2.23 -7.00
N TYR A 43 4.18 0.93 -7.22
CA TYR A 43 4.89 0.37 -8.35
C TYR A 43 4.11 -0.80 -8.94
N PRO A 44 3.96 -0.86 -10.27
CA PRO A 44 3.45 -2.09 -10.90
C PRO A 44 4.43 -3.23 -10.66
N ARG A 45 3.89 -4.42 -10.47
CA ARG A 45 4.71 -5.63 -10.36
C ARG A 45 5.01 -6.17 -11.75
N VAL A 46 6.17 -6.82 -11.89
CA VAL A 46 6.47 -7.54 -13.11
C VAL A 46 5.41 -8.63 -13.29
N GLY A 47 4.79 -8.65 -14.46
CA GLY A 47 3.68 -9.52 -14.77
C GLY A 47 2.35 -8.84 -14.50
N ARG A 48 1.85 -8.87 -13.26
CA ARG A 48 0.55 -8.32 -12.92
C ARG A 48 0.50 -7.87 -11.48
N GLY A 49 -0.36 -6.89 -11.22
CA GLY A 49 -0.55 -6.37 -9.88
C GLY A 49 0.32 -5.19 -9.57
N ALA A 50 0.30 -4.76 -8.33
CA ALA A 50 1.07 -3.61 -7.86
C ALA A 50 1.50 -3.79 -6.40
N VAL A 51 2.53 -3.03 -6.02
CA VAL A 51 2.98 -2.90 -4.64
C VAL A 51 2.83 -1.44 -4.24
N ALA A 52 2.20 -1.19 -3.11
CA ALA A 52 1.99 0.16 -2.63
C ALA A 52 2.38 0.29 -1.15
N VAL A 53 2.80 1.49 -0.76
CA VAL A 53 3.02 1.82 0.65
C VAL A 53 2.03 2.92 1.01
N PHE A 54 1.19 2.64 2.00
CA PHE A 54 0.21 3.58 2.51
C PHE A 54 0.54 4.01 3.93
N GLU A 55 0.33 5.30 4.20
CA GLU A 55 0.33 5.82 5.56
C GLU A 55 -1.10 6.25 5.89
N VAL A 56 -1.73 5.56 6.82
CA VAL A 56 -3.13 5.74 7.18
C VAL A 56 -3.31 5.89 8.68
N GLU A 57 -4.37 6.56 9.09
CA GLU A 57 -4.65 6.79 10.51
C GLU A 57 -5.14 5.55 11.23
N SER A 58 -5.79 4.63 10.51
CA SER A 58 -6.39 3.45 11.12
C SER A 58 -6.51 2.30 10.13
N ASN A 59 -6.73 1.10 10.66
CA ASN A 59 -7.00 -0.07 9.83
C ASN A 59 -8.28 0.10 9.02
N GLU A 60 -9.26 0.81 9.55
CA GLU A 60 -10.52 1.06 8.86
C GLU A 60 -10.32 1.90 7.61
N VAL A 61 -9.44 2.89 7.67
CA VAL A 61 -9.10 3.70 6.49
C VAL A 61 -8.44 2.84 5.43
N LEU A 62 -7.47 2.00 5.81
CA LEU A 62 -6.81 1.10 4.87
C LEU A 62 -7.82 0.12 4.26
N HIS A 63 -8.70 -0.44 5.08
CA HIS A 63 -9.73 -1.36 4.62
C HIS A 63 -10.62 -0.71 3.55
N ARG A 64 -11.03 0.53 3.80
CA ARG A 64 -11.83 1.29 2.82
C ARG A 64 -11.07 1.49 1.51
N ILE A 65 -9.79 1.88 1.59
CA ILE A 65 -8.96 2.11 0.41
C ILE A 65 -8.83 0.81 -0.42
N LEU A 66 -8.57 -0.31 0.24
CA LEU A 66 -8.42 -1.59 -0.45
C LEU A 66 -9.74 -2.08 -1.06
N ASN A 67 -10.87 -1.78 -0.44
CA ASN A 67 -12.17 -2.09 -1.03
C ASN A 67 -12.44 -1.22 -2.26
N GLU A 68 -12.07 0.05 -2.24
CA GLU A 68 -12.15 0.91 -3.41
C GLU A 68 -11.29 0.37 -4.55
N TRP A 69 -10.07 -0.05 -4.22
CA TRP A 69 -9.15 -0.64 -5.19
C TRP A 69 -9.76 -1.89 -5.82
N ALA A 70 -10.25 -2.81 -4.99
CA ALA A 70 -10.85 -4.06 -5.47
C ALA A 70 -12.11 -3.84 -6.31
N ASP A 71 -12.80 -2.74 -6.07
CA ASP A 71 -13.97 -2.36 -6.86
C ASP A 71 -13.57 -1.91 -8.27
N ILE A 72 -12.40 -1.29 -8.40
CA ILE A 72 -11.86 -0.86 -9.70
C ILE A 72 -11.22 -2.05 -10.42
N ILE A 73 -10.31 -2.75 -9.73
CA ILE A 73 -9.61 -3.94 -10.25
C ILE A 73 -9.74 -5.04 -9.20
N PRO A 74 -10.62 -6.02 -9.41
CA PRO A 74 -10.76 -7.12 -8.46
C PRO A 74 -9.41 -7.80 -8.18
N ALA A 75 -9.04 -7.88 -6.92
CA ALA A 75 -7.74 -8.38 -6.50
C ALA A 75 -7.78 -8.90 -5.08
N GLU A 76 -6.81 -9.75 -4.76
CA GLU A 76 -6.49 -10.11 -3.39
C GLU A 76 -5.32 -9.26 -2.93
N PHE A 77 -5.25 -9.00 -1.63
CA PHE A 77 -4.21 -8.17 -1.06
C PHE A 77 -3.48 -8.90 0.06
N ASP A 78 -2.16 -8.81 0.04
CA ASP A 78 -1.33 -9.14 1.19
C ASP A 78 -0.92 -7.83 1.84
N VAL A 79 -1.14 -7.71 3.14
CA VAL A 79 -0.91 -6.48 3.89
C VAL A 79 0.12 -6.73 4.97
N TYR A 80 1.17 -5.93 4.96
CA TYR A 80 2.28 -6.03 5.91
C TYR A 80 2.41 -4.72 6.69
N PRO A 81 2.19 -4.73 8.02
CA PRO A 81 2.46 -3.54 8.83
C PRO A 81 3.96 -3.24 8.83
N LEU A 82 4.30 -1.97 8.71
CA LEU A 82 5.69 -1.53 8.66
C LEU A 82 5.99 -0.61 9.83
N VAL A 83 7.25 -0.57 10.23
CA VAL A 83 7.74 0.35 11.24
C VAL A 83 8.61 1.38 10.55
N ASP A 84 8.46 2.65 10.94
CA ASP A 84 9.30 3.70 10.44
C ASP A 84 10.77 3.45 10.84
N LEU A 85 11.68 3.63 9.89
CA LEU A 85 13.11 3.35 10.11
C LEU A 85 13.68 4.18 11.24
N GLU A 86 13.30 5.45 11.33
CA GLU A 86 13.78 6.34 12.40
C GLU A 86 13.31 5.85 13.77
N ALA A 87 12.05 5.42 13.89
CA ALA A 87 11.55 4.87 15.14
C ALA A 87 12.30 3.61 15.55
N THR A 88 12.66 2.76 14.58
CA THR A 88 13.44 1.56 14.81
C THR A 88 14.86 1.92 15.30
N HIS A 89 15.48 2.91 14.68
CA HIS A 89 16.80 3.39 15.11
C HIS A 89 16.77 3.91 16.54
N LYS A 90 15.75 4.68 16.91
CA LYS A 90 15.61 5.19 18.29
C LYS A 90 15.43 4.05 19.29
N MET A 91 14.64 3.04 18.94
CA MET A 91 14.43 1.89 19.80
C MET A 91 15.73 1.10 20.02
N LEU A 92 16.50 0.88 18.95
CA LEU A 92 17.78 0.18 19.04
C LEU A 92 18.78 0.97 19.88
N ALA A 93 18.84 2.27 19.69
CA ALA A 93 19.73 3.14 20.48
C ALA A 93 19.38 3.08 21.98
N ALA A 94 18.09 3.08 22.29
CA ALA A 94 17.63 2.96 23.68
C ALA A 94 17.99 1.60 24.28
N GLN A 95 17.90 0.52 23.51
CA GLN A 95 18.27 -0.82 23.96
C GLN A 95 19.78 -0.91 24.23
N VAL A 96 20.59 -0.33 23.36
CA VAL A 96 22.05 -0.29 23.55
C VAL A 96 22.40 0.50 24.82
N ALA A 97 21.79 1.67 25.01
CA ALA A 97 22.00 2.48 26.20
C ALA A 97 21.62 1.76 27.48
N ALA A 98 20.54 0.97 27.46
CA ALA A 98 20.07 0.23 28.61
C ALA A 98 21.03 -0.91 29.02
N ARG A 99 21.85 -1.39 28.08
CA ARG A 99 22.82 -2.47 28.34
C ARG A 99 24.17 -1.99 28.87
N SER A 100 24.45 -0.71 28.67
CA SER A 100 25.76 -0.12 29.10
C SER A 100 25.72 0.52 30.49
#